data_ed9d78b655bfd597ae7d1c1411f7d8ad
#
_entry.id   ed9d78b655bfd597ae7d1c1411f7d8ad
#
_cell.length_a   1.000
_cell.length_b   1.000
_cell.length_c   1.000
_cell.angle_alpha   90.00
_cell.angle_beta   90.00
_cell.angle_gamma   90.00
#
_symmetry.space_group_name_H-M   'P 1'
#
loop_
_entity.id
_entity.type
_entity.pdbx_description
1 polymer ?
#
loop_
_entity_poly.entity_id
_entity_poly.type
_entity_poly.pdbx_seq_one_letter_code
_entity_poly.pdbx_strand_id
1 'polypeptide(L)'
;MTDRVPVSCETPKEPLILIVPGHHADDAPRWQQAWERKRTDCERLDLGMWDNPHRNTWVTKLNLAIDRIERPVVLVADGLATLAIAWWAEYERPAFGHPVIGALLIAPPDVDRPGLDSRVAKFGAVPRRPLPCPAFLVPDRTDPLCNYRTAYGLARDWDARFIDPEASEPDA
;
A
#
# COMPACT_ATOMS: atom_id res chain seq x y z
N MET A 1 -24.67 11.06 -45.32
CA MET A 1 -24.79 11.77 -44.04
C MET A 1 -24.17 10.87 -42.97
N THR A 2 -22.92 11.09 -42.63
CA THR A 2 -22.18 10.31 -41.65
C THR A 2 -22.28 11.09 -40.34
N ASP A 3 -23.14 10.63 -39.44
CA ASP A 3 -23.19 11.11 -38.06
C ASP A 3 -21.87 10.78 -37.36
N ARG A 4 -21.04 11.79 -37.20
CA ARG A 4 -19.90 11.71 -36.29
C ARG A 4 -20.46 11.85 -34.88
N VAL A 5 -20.55 10.74 -34.18
CA VAL A 5 -20.72 10.73 -32.73
C VAL A 5 -19.52 11.51 -32.15
N PRO A 6 -19.76 12.57 -31.37
CA PRO A 6 -18.67 13.26 -30.72
C PRO A 6 -18.04 12.30 -29.69
N VAL A 7 -16.80 11.94 -29.94
CA VAL A 7 -15.96 11.29 -28.90
C VAL A 7 -15.77 12.36 -27.84
N SER A 8 -16.53 12.24 -26.75
CA SER A 8 -16.29 13.06 -25.56
C SER A 8 -14.88 12.71 -25.05
N CYS A 9 -13.95 13.59 -25.29
CA CYS A 9 -12.64 13.54 -24.69
C CYS A 9 -12.81 13.83 -23.19
N GLU A 10 -13.16 12.80 -22.42
CA GLU A 10 -13.17 12.93 -20.98
C GLU A 10 -11.73 13.22 -20.54
N THR A 11 -11.52 14.35 -19.90
CA THR A 11 -10.24 14.70 -19.28
C THR A 11 -9.92 13.59 -18.27
N PRO A 12 -8.71 12.97 -18.30
CA PRO A 12 -8.36 11.95 -17.34
C PRO A 12 -8.56 12.49 -15.92
N LYS A 13 -9.31 11.78 -15.09
CA LYS A 13 -9.51 12.16 -13.70
C LYS A 13 -8.17 12.08 -12.97
N GLU A 14 -7.90 13.07 -12.11
CA GLU A 14 -6.70 13.07 -11.29
C GLU A 14 -6.72 11.89 -10.31
N PRO A 15 -5.56 11.24 -10.06
CA PRO A 15 -5.49 10.13 -9.13
C PRO A 15 -5.90 10.53 -7.71
N LEU A 16 -6.53 9.61 -6.99
CA LEU A 16 -6.76 9.70 -5.57
C LEU A 16 -5.66 8.96 -4.83
N ILE A 17 -5.05 9.59 -3.83
CA ILE A 17 -4.14 8.94 -2.90
C ILE A 17 -4.96 8.34 -1.77
N LEU A 18 -4.97 7.01 -1.68
CA LEU A 18 -5.61 6.29 -0.60
C LEU A 18 -4.56 5.85 0.42
N ILE A 19 -4.57 6.48 1.58
CA ILE A 19 -3.72 6.08 2.71
C ILE A 19 -4.34 4.86 3.36
N VAL A 20 -3.56 3.78 3.40
CA VAL A 20 -3.91 2.52 4.05
C VAL A 20 -3.05 2.37 5.30
N PRO A 21 -3.53 2.83 6.46
CA PRO A 21 -2.72 2.91 7.66
C PRO A 21 -2.58 1.54 8.35
N GLY A 22 -1.42 1.29 8.92
CA GLY A 22 -1.14 0.11 9.73
C GLY A 22 -1.46 0.27 11.21
N HIS A 23 -1.97 1.44 11.62
CA HIS A 23 -2.24 1.78 13.02
C HIS A 23 -3.37 2.80 13.13
N HIS A 24 -3.87 3.00 14.34
CA HIS A 24 -4.94 3.95 14.63
C HIS A 24 -4.57 5.38 14.22
N ALA A 25 -5.59 6.19 13.89
CA ALA A 25 -5.39 7.58 13.45
C ALA A 25 -4.62 8.44 14.49
N ASP A 26 -4.83 8.20 15.77
CA ASP A 26 -4.16 8.94 16.84
C ASP A 26 -2.65 8.68 16.88
N ASP A 27 -2.21 7.52 16.39
CA ASP A 27 -0.81 7.11 16.30
C ASP A 27 -0.21 7.38 14.91
N ALA A 28 -0.96 8.05 14.03
CA ALA A 28 -0.53 8.30 12.66
C ALA A 28 0.76 9.13 12.60
N PRO A 29 1.70 8.77 11.73
CA PRO A 29 2.89 9.57 11.49
C PRO A 29 2.54 11.00 11.09
N ARG A 30 3.42 11.95 11.43
CA ARG A 30 3.19 13.38 11.13
C ARG A 30 2.94 13.65 9.65
N TRP A 31 3.59 12.91 8.76
CA TRP A 31 3.41 13.09 7.32
C TRP A 31 2.00 12.70 6.87
N GLN A 32 1.41 11.62 7.41
CA GLN A 32 0.02 11.24 7.11
C GLN A 32 -0.95 12.32 7.57
N GLN A 33 -0.80 12.79 8.81
CA GLN A 33 -1.62 13.87 9.33
C GLN A 33 -1.50 15.16 8.51
N ALA A 34 -0.29 15.48 8.04
CA ALA A 34 -0.05 16.64 7.20
C ALA A 34 -0.72 16.51 5.83
N TRP A 35 -0.68 15.34 5.22
CA TRP A 35 -1.31 15.08 3.94
C TRP A 35 -2.84 15.19 4.02
N GLU A 36 -3.44 14.60 5.04
CA GLU A 36 -4.89 14.71 5.28
C GLU A 36 -5.37 16.15 5.42
N ARG A 37 -4.57 17.00 6.07
CA ARG A 37 -4.91 18.41 6.28
C ARG A 37 -4.67 19.30 5.08
N LYS A 38 -3.64 19.01 4.28
CA LYS A 38 -3.13 19.92 3.24
C LYS A 38 -3.53 19.52 1.83
N ARG A 39 -3.91 18.25 1.62
CA ARG A 39 -4.22 17.72 0.30
C ARG A 39 -5.71 17.43 0.16
N THR A 40 -6.26 17.82 -0.98
CA THR A 40 -7.66 17.52 -1.36
C THR A 40 -7.80 16.22 -2.15
N ASP A 41 -6.69 15.65 -2.62
CA ASP A 41 -6.61 14.43 -3.42
C ASP A 41 -6.19 13.20 -2.57
N CYS A 42 -6.36 13.27 -1.26
CA CYS A 42 -5.91 12.26 -0.32
C CYS A 42 -7.05 11.88 0.63
N GLU A 43 -7.30 10.58 0.76
CA GLU A 43 -8.25 10.00 1.71
C GLU A 43 -7.55 8.95 2.57
N ARG A 44 -7.98 8.84 3.81
CA ARG A 44 -7.52 7.82 4.74
C ARG A 44 -8.57 6.72 4.87
N LEU A 45 -8.16 5.46 4.70
CA LEU A 45 -9.00 4.30 4.94
C LEU A 45 -8.98 3.94 6.44
N ASP A 46 -10.15 3.79 7.03
CA ASP A 46 -10.28 3.26 8.38
C ASP A 46 -10.44 1.73 8.33
N LEU A 47 -9.35 1.03 8.58
CA LEU A 47 -9.36 -0.44 8.62
C LEU A 47 -9.98 -0.98 9.90
N GLY A 48 -9.86 -0.24 11.00
CA GLY A 48 -10.37 -0.66 12.31
C GLY A 48 -9.66 -1.88 12.90
N MET A 49 -10.15 -2.38 14.02
CA MET A 49 -9.63 -3.56 14.71
C MET A 49 -8.12 -3.47 15.02
N TRP A 50 -7.65 -2.29 15.41
CA TRP A 50 -6.23 -1.97 15.58
C TRP A 50 -5.54 -2.81 16.66
N ASP A 51 -6.29 -3.20 17.71
CA ASP A 51 -5.76 -4.04 18.80
C ASP A 51 -5.65 -5.52 18.40
N ASN A 52 -6.45 -5.94 17.44
CA ASN A 52 -6.44 -7.30 16.92
C ASN A 52 -6.76 -7.28 15.42
N PRO A 53 -5.83 -6.86 14.57
CA PRO A 53 -6.06 -6.73 13.14
C PRO A 53 -6.40 -8.07 12.52
N HIS A 54 -7.42 -8.08 11.67
CA HIS A 54 -7.88 -9.26 10.97
C HIS A 54 -7.60 -9.12 9.48
N ARG A 55 -6.73 -9.96 8.95
CA ARG A 55 -6.26 -9.90 7.56
C ARG A 55 -7.41 -9.83 6.54
N ASN A 56 -8.33 -10.78 6.59
CA ASN A 56 -9.41 -10.86 5.60
C ASN A 56 -10.36 -9.66 5.69
N THR A 57 -10.62 -9.16 6.88
CA THR A 57 -11.44 -7.95 7.08
C THR A 57 -10.75 -6.73 6.50
N TRP A 58 -9.46 -6.57 6.70
CA TRP A 58 -8.68 -5.48 6.14
C TRP A 58 -8.65 -5.53 4.61
N VAL A 59 -8.42 -6.72 4.05
CA VAL A 59 -8.44 -6.92 2.59
C VAL A 59 -9.81 -6.58 2.00
N THR A 60 -10.89 -7.03 2.64
CA THR A 60 -12.26 -6.71 2.19
C THR A 60 -12.54 -5.22 2.22
N LYS A 61 -12.19 -4.54 3.31
CA LYS A 61 -12.37 -3.08 3.43
C LYS A 61 -11.54 -2.33 2.38
N LEU A 62 -10.31 -2.75 2.14
CA LEU A 62 -9.46 -2.17 1.10
C LEU A 62 -10.09 -2.33 -0.28
N ASN A 63 -10.54 -3.53 -0.61
CA ASN A 63 -11.17 -3.80 -1.90
C ASN A 63 -12.45 -2.98 -2.11
N LEU A 64 -13.32 -2.91 -1.11
CA LEU A 64 -14.53 -2.10 -1.17
C LEU A 64 -14.23 -0.61 -1.33
N ALA A 65 -13.18 -0.11 -0.68
CA ALA A 65 -12.77 1.28 -0.83
C ALA A 65 -12.27 1.58 -2.25
N ILE A 66 -11.45 0.69 -2.81
CA ILE A 66 -10.95 0.83 -4.19
C ILE A 66 -12.10 0.78 -5.19
N ASP A 67 -13.03 -0.14 -5.04
CA ASP A 67 -14.18 -0.31 -5.94
C ASP A 67 -15.12 0.91 -5.96
N ARG A 68 -15.20 1.65 -4.86
CA ARG A 68 -16.02 2.86 -4.78
C ARG A 68 -15.38 4.10 -5.39
N ILE A 69 -14.08 4.07 -5.61
CA ILE A 69 -13.34 5.21 -6.15
C ILE A 69 -13.42 5.15 -7.67
N GLU A 70 -14.03 6.16 -8.28
CA GLU A 70 -14.18 6.30 -9.74
C GLU A 70 -13.02 7.06 -10.40
N ARG A 71 -11.83 6.96 -9.82
CA ARG A 71 -10.58 7.63 -10.24
C ARG A 71 -9.44 6.63 -10.19
N PRO A 72 -8.35 6.86 -10.91
CA PRO A 72 -7.12 6.11 -10.65
C PRO A 72 -6.68 6.24 -9.19
N VAL A 73 -6.21 5.16 -8.59
CA VAL A 73 -5.85 5.09 -7.17
C VAL A 73 -4.36 4.89 -7.01
N VAL A 74 -3.74 5.68 -6.15
CA VAL A 74 -2.39 5.44 -5.63
C VAL A 74 -2.53 5.00 -4.17
N LEU A 75 -2.01 3.82 -3.86
CA LEU A 75 -2.01 3.29 -2.49
C LEU A 75 -0.76 3.76 -1.74
N VAL A 76 -0.93 4.25 -0.52
CA VAL A 76 0.18 4.56 0.38
C VAL A 76 -0.06 3.84 1.69
N ALA A 77 0.77 2.85 1.99
CA ALA A 77 0.61 2.02 3.17
C ALA A 77 1.86 2.01 4.03
N ASP A 78 1.68 1.82 5.33
CA ASP A 78 2.76 1.67 6.27
C ASP A 78 2.55 0.47 7.21
N GLY A 79 3.64 -0.12 7.66
CA GLY A 79 3.61 -1.22 8.61
C GLY A 79 2.80 -2.41 8.10
N LEU A 80 1.94 -2.93 8.95
CA LEU A 80 1.13 -4.13 8.67
C LEU A 80 0.19 -3.97 7.47
N ALA A 81 -0.23 -2.74 7.17
CA ALA A 81 -1.09 -2.45 6.02
C ALA A 81 -0.41 -2.73 4.67
N THR A 82 0.91 -2.69 4.60
CA THR A 82 1.65 -3.10 3.40
C THR A 82 1.37 -4.56 3.04
N LEU A 83 1.24 -5.41 4.04
CA LEU A 83 0.90 -6.82 3.86
C LEU A 83 -0.56 -7.01 3.46
N ALA A 84 -1.46 -6.16 3.95
CA ALA A 84 -2.85 -6.16 3.51
C ALA A 84 -2.96 -5.88 1.99
N ILE A 85 -2.13 -5.00 1.45
CA ILE A 85 -2.04 -4.75 0.01
C ILE A 85 -1.55 -5.99 -0.74
N ALA A 86 -0.52 -6.67 -0.24
CA ALA A 86 -0.04 -7.90 -0.86
C ALA A 86 -1.12 -8.99 -0.89
N TRP A 87 -1.87 -9.15 0.19
CA TRP A 87 -2.98 -10.08 0.27
C TRP A 87 -4.17 -9.67 -0.63
N TRP A 88 -4.48 -8.39 -0.70
CA TRP A 88 -5.47 -7.87 -1.63
C TRP A 88 -5.10 -8.21 -3.07
N ALA A 89 -3.87 -7.97 -3.46
CA ALA A 89 -3.37 -8.31 -4.80
C ALA A 89 -3.45 -9.81 -5.09
N GLU A 90 -3.18 -10.66 -4.09
CA GLU A 90 -3.27 -12.12 -4.22
C GLU A 90 -4.71 -12.61 -4.40
N TYR A 91 -5.65 -12.04 -3.66
CA TYR A 91 -7.05 -12.47 -3.70
C TYR A 91 -7.82 -11.90 -4.89
N GLU A 92 -7.68 -10.61 -5.15
CA GLU A 92 -8.49 -9.92 -6.17
C GLU A 92 -7.90 -9.98 -7.57
N ARG A 93 -6.60 -10.13 -7.69
CA ARG A 93 -5.85 -10.21 -8.95
C ARG A 93 -6.30 -9.18 -9.98
N PRO A 94 -6.28 -7.89 -9.64
CA PRO A 94 -6.70 -6.85 -10.57
C PRO A 94 -5.78 -6.77 -11.78
N ALA A 95 -6.26 -6.16 -12.86
CA ALA A 95 -5.42 -5.88 -14.01
C ALA A 95 -4.27 -4.94 -13.64
N PHE A 96 -3.12 -5.11 -14.26
CA PHE A 96 -1.96 -4.26 -14.00
C PHE A 96 -2.26 -2.80 -14.34
N GLY A 97 -2.06 -1.92 -13.36
CA GLY A 97 -2.24 -0.49 -13.52
C GLY A 97 -3.70 -0.01 -13.54
N HIS A 98 -4.67 -0.87 -13.16
CA HIS A 98 -6.08 -0.48 -13.14
C HIS A 98 -6.88 -1.28 -12.08
N PRO A 99 -7.64 -0.61 -11.19
CA PRO A 99 -7.74 0.84 -10.99
C PRO A 99 -6.56 1.44 -10.21
N VAL A 100 -5.70 0.60 -9.62
CA VAL A 100 -4.53 1.04 -8.87
C VAL A 100 -3.36 1.25 -9.81
N ILE A 101 -2.90 2.49 -9.90
CA ILE A 101 -1.83 2.91 -10.82
C ILE A 101 -0.45 2.96 -10.18
N GLY A 102 -0.37 2.87 -8.86
CA GLY A 102 0.89 2.88 -8.12
C GLY A 102 0.70 2.59 -6.64
N ALA A 103 1.78 2.21 -5.99
CA ALA A 103 1.80 1.97 -4.55
C ALA A 103 3.12 2.43 -3.93
N LEU A 104 3.03 3.01 -2.74
CA LEU A 104 4.17 3.29 -1.86
C LEU A 104 4.01 2.48 -0.58
N LEU A 105 4.96 1.62 -0.33
CA LEU A 105 4.95 0.67 0.79
C LEU A 105 6.05 1.02 1.77
N ILE A 106 5.69 1.40 2.98
CA ILE A 106 6.62 1.89 3.99
C ILE A 106 6.70 0.90 5.14
N ALA A 107 7.91 0.50 5.48
CA ALA A 107 8.21 -0.35 6.63
C ALA A 107 7.41 -1.67 6.70
N PRO A 108 7.43 -2.52 5.66
CA PRO A 108 6.75 -3.81 5.73
C PRO A 108 7.37 -4.66 6.84
N PRO A 109 6.53 -5.21 7.77
CA PRO A 109 7.04 -6.04 8.86
C PRO A 109 7.43 -7.43 8.37
N ASP A 110 8.45 -8.00 9.02
CA ASP A 110 8.84 -9.40 8.84
C ASP A 110 7.97 -10.30 9.71
N VAL A 111 6.85 -10.78 9.16
CA VAL A 111 5.87 -11.59 9.90
C VAL A 111 6.09 -13.09 9.78
N ASP A 112 6.99 -13.53 8.92
CA ASP A 112 7.27 -14.96 8.69
C ASP A 112 8.36 -15.51 9.62
N ARG A 113 8.96 -14.66 10.46
CA ARG A 113 9.92 -15.09 11.48
C ARG A 113 9.22 -15.72 12.68
N PRO A 114 9.84 -16.69 13.38
CA PRO A 114 9.27 -17.28 14.58
C PRO A 114 9.23 -16.31 15.76
N GLY A 115 8.35 -16.58 16.74
CA GLY A 115 8.31 -15.84 18.01
C GLY A 115 7.57 -14.52 18.00
N LEU A 116 6.84 -14.21 16.92
CA LEU A 116 6.01 -13.01 16.84
C LEU A 116 4.68 -13.16 17.55
N ASP A 117 4.10 -12.03 17.95
CA ASP A 117 2.72 -11.94 18.40
C ASP A 117 1.78 -12.53 17.33
N SER A 118 0.85 -13.39 17.76
CA SER A 118 -0.09 -14.07 16.86
C SER A 118 -0.94 -13.09 16.03
N ARG A 119 -1.19 -11.89 16.56
CA ARG A 119 -1.95 -10.83 15.86
C ARG A 119 -1.23 -10.35 14.59
N VAL A 120 0.09 -10.34 14.62
CA VAL A 120 0.94 -9.96 13.48
C VAL A 120 1.25 -11.17 12.61
N ALA A 121 1.59 -12.29 13.23
CA ALA A 121 2.00 -13.53 12.56
C ALA A 121 0.93 -14.08 11.61
N LYS A 122 -0.35 -13.86 11.88
CA LYS A 122 -1.44 -14.33 11.01
C LYS A 122 -1.53 -13.64 9.64
N PHE A 123 -0.76 -12.58 9.41
CA PHE A 123 -0.57 -11.99 8.08
C PHE A 123 0.45 -12.74 7.22
N GLY A 124 1.18 -13.70 7.79
CA GLY A 124 1.98 -14.69 7.04
C GLY A 124 1.11 -15.84 6.49
N ALA A 125 1.60 -16.68 5.61
CA ALA A 125 2.84 -16.49 4.86
C ALA A 125 2.65 -15.39 3.81
N VAL A 126 3.56 -14.42 3.77
CA VAL A 126 3.40 -13.24 2.90
C VAL A 126 3.40 -13.63 1.42
N PRO A 127 2.42 -13.21 0.61
CA PRO A 127 2.44 -13.42 -0.83
C PRO A 127 3.68 -12.79 -1.47
N ARG A 128 4.32 -13.52 -2.37
CA ARG A 128 5.61 -13.15 -3.00
C ARG A 128 5.52 -12.93 -4.51
N ARG A 129 4.34 -12.57 -5.01
CA ARG A 129 4.13 -12.27 -6.41
C ARG A 129 4.34 -10.79 -6.71
N PRO A 130 4.71 -10.42 -7.94
CA PRO A 130 4.70 -9.03 -8.37
C PRO A 130 3.35 -8.36 -8.10
N LEU A 131 3.40 -7.13 -7.61
CA LEU A 131 2.20 -6.33 -7.38
C LEU A 131 1.56 -5.92 -8.72
N PRO A 132 0.24 -5.65 -8.74
CA PRO A 132 -0.48 -5.31 -9.97
C PRO A 132 -0.33 -3.83 -10.38
N CYS A 133 0.73 -3.17 -9.94
CA CYS A 133 1.04 -1.79 -10.27
C CYS A 133 2.52 -1.50 -10.01
N PRO A 134 3.08 -0.44 -10.61
CA PRO A 134 4.38 0.08 -10.20
C PRO A 134 4.39 0.40 -8.72
N ALA A 135 5.43 0.01 -8.00
CA ALA A 135 5.50 0.21 -6.56
C ALA A 135 6.89 0.64 -6.11
N PHE A 136 6.92 1.38 -5.00
CA PHE A 136 8.13 1.70 -4.25
C PHE A 136 8.02 1.09 -2.87
N LEU A 137 9.13 0.58 -2.35
CA LEU A 137 9.24 0.06 -1.00
C LEU A 137 10.34 0.78 -0.25
N VAL A 138 9.98 1.35 0.90
CA VAL A 138 10.89 2.10 1.77
C VAL A 138 11.01 1.36 3.10
N PRO A 139 12.21 0.86 3.47
CA PRO A 139 12.42 0.25 4.77
C PRO A 139 12.47 1.30 5.88
N ASP A 140 12.19 0.90 7.10
CA ASP A 140 12.42 1.69 8.30
C ASP A 140 13.34 0.94 9.25
N ARG A 141 14.58 1.41 9.39
CA ARG A 141 15.59 0.78 10.24
C ARG A 141 15.31 0.98 11.73
N THR A 142 14.43 1.90 12.09
CA THR A 142 14.04 2.16 13.48
C THR A 142 12.87 1.30 13.93
N ASP A 143 12.13 0.69 13.01
CA ASP A 143 11.02 -0.20 13.33
C ASP A 143 11.55 -1.62 13.63
N PRO A 144 11.35 -2.12 14.87
CA PRO A 144 11.83 -3.45 15.25
C PRO A 144 11.17 -4.60 14.47
N LEU A 145 10.00 -4.36 13.87
CA LEU A 145 9.31 -5.34 13.03
C LEU A 145 9.76 -5.33 11.58
N CYS A 146 10.39 -4.23 11.12
CA CYS A 146 10.89 -4.11 9.75
C CYS A 146 12.34 -4.61 9.67
N ASN A 147 12.52 -5.83 9.18
CA ASN A 147 13.84 -6.36 8.90
C ASN A 147 14.31 -5.87 7.52
N TYR A 148 15.46 -5.20 7.47
CA TYR A 148 16.01 -4.64 6.23
C TYR A 148 16.17 -5.67 5.12
N ARG A 149 16.76 -6.82 5.43
CA ARG A 149 16.98 -7.90 4.45
C ARG A 149 15.66 -8.47 3.93
N THR A 150 14.70 -8.67 4.82
CA THR A 150 13.35 -9.12 4.45
C THR A 150 12.64 -8.09 3.59
N ALA A 151 12.72 -6.81 3.94
CA ALA A 151 12.14 -5.72 3.16
C ALA A 151 12.74 -5.67 1.74
N TYR A 152 14.04 -5.83 1.61
CA TYR A 152 14.72 -5.91 0.32
C TYR A 152 14.22 -7.11 -0.52
N GLY A 153 14.07 -8.28 0.11
CA GLY A 153 13.54 -9.48 -0.53
C GLY A 153 12.09 -9.30 -0.98
N LEU A 154 11.25 -8.66 -0.16
CA LEU A 154 9.87 -8.31 -0.53
C LEU A 154 9.81 -7.37 -1.72
N ALA A 155 10.66 -6.34 -1.74
CA ALA A 155 10.74 -5.42 -2.88
C ALA A 155 11.05 -6.15 -4.18
N ARG A 156 12.01 -7.06 -4.15
CA ARG A 156 12.36 -7.90 -5.31
C ARG A 156 11.18 -8.76 -5.75
N ASP A 157 10.54 -9.47 -4.83
CA ASP A 157 9.47 -10.42 -5.15
C ASP A 157 8.19 -9.70 -5.59
N TRP A 158 7.93 -8.51 -5.08
CA TRP A 158 6.79 -7.67 -5.46
C TRP A 158 7.04 -6.82 -6.70
N ASP A 159 8.24 -6.90 -7.29
CA ASP A 159 8.69 -6.04 -8.39
C ASP A 159 8.57 -4.54 -8.04
N ALA A 160 8.86 -4.22 -6.78
CA ALA A 160 8.89 -2.88 -6.26
C ALA A 160 10.30 -2.30 -6.28
N ARG A 161 10.41 -1.02 -6.57
CA ARG A 161 11.69 -0.30 -6.45
C ARG A 161 12.01 -0.05 -4.98
N PHE A 162 13.13 -0.60 -4.53
CA PHE A 162 13.60 -0.41 -3.17
C PHE A 162 14.30 0.95 -3.02
N ILE A 163 13.82 1.77 -2.09
CA ILE A 163 14.38 3.09 -1.79
C ILE A 163 14.77 3.12 -0.32
N ASP A 164 16.06 3.18 -0.05
CA ASP A 164 16.59 3.34 1.29
C ASP A 164 17.03 4.80 1.49
N PRO A 165 16.27 5.60 2.27
CA PRO A 165 16.61 7.00 2.49
C PRO A 165 17.88 7.21 3.33
N GLU A 166 18.36 6.17 4.02
CA GLU A 166 19.57 6.20 4.84
C GLU A 166 20.79 5.60 4.12
N ALA A 167 20.61 5.07 2.91
CA ALA A 167 21.74 4.62 2.11
C ALA A 167 22.58 5.83 1.72
N SER A 168 23.85 5.84 2.12
CA SER A 168 24.82 6.81 1.65
C SER A 168 24.91 6.71 0.13
N GLU A 169 24.77 7.84 -0.58
CA GLU A 169 25.14 7.87 -1.97
C GLU A 169 26.58 7.39 -2.10
N PRO A 170 26.90 6.50 -3.03
CA PRO A 170 28.30 6.15 -3.26
C PRO A 170 29.04 7.44 -3.62
N ASP A 171 30.07 7.74 -2.89
CA ASP A 171 30.96 8.87 -3.17
C ASP A 171 31.31 8.86 -4.67
N ALA A 172 30.98 9.94 -5.33
CA ALA A 172 31.20 10.13 -6.75
C ALA A 172 32.70 10.24 -7.07
#